data_f6599294076189d34914c269fe907eb2
#
_entry.id   f6599294076189d34914c269fe907eb2
#
_cell.length_a   1.000
_cell.length_b   1.000
_cell.length_c   1.000
_cell.angle_alpha   90.00
_cell.angle_beta   90.00
_cell.angle_gamma   90.00
#
_symmetry.space_group_name_H-M   'P 1'
#
loop_
_entity.id
_entity.type
_entity.pdbx_description
1 polymer ?
#
loop_
_entity_poly.entity_id
_entity_poly.type
_entity_poly.pdbx_seq_one_letter_code
_entity_poly.pdbx_strand_id
1 'polypeptide(L)'
;MPSLLFILAFALLVSKGFLLPSMQSVFNAFAALLHTEPGMLAVYLGIGLTGWVSLCRVVRAEAMRIREAQYVQAARTLGAGAFSIIFRHVLPNLMHLVIIYFTMQFAFAVMTEVIVSYLGLGVQFEPSWGVMIADGQERLWRGVWWEVGTASVFLFVLVLALNILGDALRDVLDPSLRNS
;
A
#
# COMPACT_ATOMS: atom_id res chain seq x y z
N MET A 1 -5.95 -7.04 -10.68
CA MET A 1 -6.21 -8.39 -10.13
C MET A 1 -4.96 -9.31 -10.04
N PRO A 2 -3.91 -9.24 -10.91
CA PRO A 2 -2.73 -10.10 -10.72
C PRO A 2 -1.95 -9.83 -9.41
N SER A 3 -2.02 -8.62 -8.85
CA SER A 3 -1.35 -8.26 -7.60
C SER A 3 -1.87 -9.04 -6.38
N LEU A 4 -3.18 -9.21 -6.25
CA LEU A 4 -3.78 -10.00 -5.17
C LEU A 4 -3.35 -11.46 -5.24
N LEU A 5 -3.36 -12.07 -6.42
CA LEU A 5 -2.90 -13.44 -6.61
C LEU A 5 -1.41 -13.60 -6.25
N PHE A 6 -0.58 -12.63 -6.60
CA PHE A 6 0.84 -12.64 -6.23
C PHE A 6 1.02 -12.54 -4.71
N ILE A 7 0.29 -11.63 -4.05
CA ILE A 7 0.35 -11.47 -2.59
C ILE A 7 -0.11 -12.75 -1.89
N LEU A 8 -1.21 -13.36 -2.34
CA LEU A 8 -1.73 -14.62 -1.82
C LEU A 8 -0.72 -15.77 -2.02
N ALA A 9 -0.16 -15.89 -3.22
CA ALA A 9 0.83 -16.92 -3.51
C ALA A 9 2.11 -16.74 -2.66
N PHE A 10 2.56 -15.50 -2.49
CA PHE A 10 3.73 -15.19 -1.67
C PHE A 10 3.47 -15.46 -0.18
N ALA A 11 2.30 -15.06 0.33
CA ALA A 11 1.89 -15.36 1.70
C ALA A 11 1.78 -16.87 1.94
N LEU A 12 1.23 -17.63 0.99
CA LEU A 12 1.19 -19.10 1.03
C LEU A 12 2.58 -19.73 1.07
N LEU A 13 3.50 -19.27 0.22
CA LEU A 13 4.87 -19.80 0.17
C LEU A 13 5.59 -19.61 1.52
N VAL A 14 5.39 -18.45 2.16
CA VAL A 14 5.97 -18.15 3.46
C VAL A 14 5.29 -18.95 4.57
N SER A 15 3.96 -18.93 4.64
CA SER A 15 3.19 -19.58 5.72
C SER A 15 3.30 -21.11 5.71
N LYS A 16 3.40 -21.73 4.53
CA LYS A 16 3.54 -23.18 4.37
C LYS A 16 5.00 -23.67 4.42
N GLY A 17 5.97 -22.76 4.57
CA GLY A 17 7.38 -23.13 4.67
C GLY A 17 7.98 -23.69 3.37
N PHE A 18 7.41 -23.35 2.21
CA PHE A 18 7.92 -23.76 0.89
C PHE A 18 9.16 -22.98 0.44
N LEU A 19 9.60 -22.00 1.22
CA LEU A 19 10.86 -21.30 0.97
C LEU A 19 12.04 -22.23 1.30
N LEU A 20 13.15 -22.02 0.60
CA LEU A 20 14.41 -22.69 0.94
C LEU A 20 14.75 -22.47 2.42
N PRO A 21 15.24 -23.48 3.16
CA PRO A 21 15.47 -23.37 4.62
C PRO A 21 16.34 -22.19 5.03
N SER A 22 17.30 -21.81 4.20
CA SER A 22 18.15 -20.63 4.41
C SER A 22 17.40 -19.31 4.26
N MET A 23 16.46 -19.22 3.34
CA MET A 23 15.60 -18.04 3.16
C MET A 23 14.55 -17.95 4.27
N GLN A 24 14.00 -19.07 4.70
CA GLN A 24 13.03 -19.14 5.80
C GLN A 24 13.64 -18.64 7.10
N SER A 25 14.89 -19.05 7.42
CA SER A 25 15.57 -18.58 8.64
C SER A 25 15.83 -17.08 8.63
N VAL A 26 16.28 -16.52 7.51
CA VAL A 26 16.47 -15.06 7.34
C VAL A 26 15.14 -14.32 7.47
N PHE A 27 14.08 -14.84 6.85
CA PHE A 27 12.76 -14.25 6.90
C PHE A 27 12.18 -14.25 8.32
N ASN A 28 12.31 -15.37 9.04
CA ASN A 28 11.88 -15.49 10.43
C ASN A 28 12.71 -14.59 11.37
N ALA A 29 14.02 -14.47 11.15
CA ALA A 29 14.87 -13.56 11.91
C ALA A 29 14.46 -12.09 11.71
N PHE A 30 14.11 -11.72 10.47
CA PHE A 30 13.64 -10.38 10.14
C PHE A 30 12.25 -10.09 10.73
N ALA A 31 11.34 -11.06 10.70
CA ALA A 31 10.04 -10.97 11.34
C ALA A 31 10.17 -10.81 12.87
N ALA A 32 11.05 -11.58 13.50
CA ALA A 32 11.34 -11.47 14.92
C ALA A 32 11.94 -10.10 15.30
N LEU A 33 12.81 -9.54 14.46
CA LEU A 33 13.35 -8.19 14.65
C LEU A 33 12.28 -7.11 14.63
N LEU A 34 11.28 -7.28 13.77
CA LEU A 34 10.14 -6.35 13.64
C LEU A 34 9.00 -6.64 14.63
N HIS A 35 9.13 -7.67 15.48
CA HIS A 35 8.09 -8.14 16.40
C HIS A 35 6.77 -8.44 15.68
N THR A 36 6.82 -9.00 14.47
CA THR A 36 5.66 -9.32 13.64
C THR A 36 5.63 -10.81 13.29
N GLU A 37 4.44 -11.33 13.02
CA GLU A 37 4.31 -12.69 12.52
C GLU A 37 4.90 -12.83 11.11
N PRO A 38 5.54 -13.96 10.75
CA PRO A 38 6.06 -14.18 9.41
C PRO A 38 5.00 -14.05 8.31
N GLY A 39 3.76 -14.50 8.57
CA GLY A 39 2.64 -14.33 7.64
C GLY A 39 2.32 -12.87 7.35
N MET A 40 2.29 -12.05 8.38
CA MET A 40 2.02 -10.60 8.26
C MET A 40 3.15 -9.88 7.50
N LEU A 41 4.40 -10.22 7.80
CA LEU A 41 5.56 -9.70 7.07
C LEU A 41 5.50 -10.04 5.58
N ALA A 42 5.08 -11.26 5.24
CA ALA A 42 4.89 -11.68 3.84
C ALA A 42 3.84 -10.82 3.12
N VAL A 43 2.72 -10.54 3.78
CA VAL A 43 1.66 -9.68 3.24
C VAL A 43 2.19 -8.26 3.00
N TYR A 44 2.88 -7.67 3.97
CA TYR A 44 3.44 -6.32 3.83
C TYR A 44 4.46 -6.21 2.72
N LEU A 45 5.37 -7.18 2.61
CA LEU A 45 6.34 -7.22 1.51
C LEU A 45 5.65 -7.44 0.16
N GLY A 46 4.65 -8.31 0.11
CA GLY A 46 3.87 -8.55 -1.11
C GLY A 46 3.13 -7.29 -1.58
N ILE A 47 2.48 -6.55 -0.67
CA ILE A 47 1.82 -5.29 -0.97
C ILE A 47 2.84 -4.22 -1.43
N GLY A 48 3.96 -4.09 -0.70
CA GLY A 48 5.01 -3.12 -1.03
C GLY A 48 5.63 -3.38 -2.40
N LEU A 49 5.99 -4.62 -2.71
CA LEU A 49 6.59 -5.00 -3.99
C LEU A 49 5.63 -4.84 -5.18
N THR A 50 4.34 -5.14 -4.98
CA THR A 50 3.35 -4.96 -6.06
C THR A 50 2.94 -3.50 -6.23
N GLY A 51 2.80 -2.75 -5.13
CA GLY A 51 2.47 -1.32 -5.14
C GLY A 51 3.56 -0.46 -5.78
N TRP A 52 4.83 -0.80 -5.52
CA TRP A 52 5.99 -0.13 -6.11
C TRP A 52 5.96 -0.08 -7.64
N VAL A 53 5.59 -1.19 -8.28
CA VAL A 53 5.56 -1.29 -9.75
C VAL A 53 4.57 -0.27 -10.35
N SER A 54 3.40 -0.13 -9.74
CA SER A 54 2.37 0.80 -10.21
C SER A 54 2.79 2.25 -9.96
N LEU A 55 3.35 2.55 -8.78
CA LEU A 55 3.90 3.86 -8.46
C LEU A 55 4.99 4.27 -9.46
N CYS A 56 5.95 3.39 -9.76
CA CYS A 56 7.01 3.67 -10.72
C CYS A 56 6.48 4.02 -12.11
N ARG A 57 5.42 3.35 -12.57
CA ARG A 57 4.81 3.67 -13.88
C ARG A 57 4.21 5.06 -13.90
N VAL A 58 3.46 5.42 -12.87
CA VAL A 58 2.80 6.72 -12.76
C VAL A 58 3.83 7.84 -12.64
N VAL A 59 4.81 7.68 -11.73
CA VAL A 59 5.90 8.65 -11.53
C VAL A 59 6.73 8.82 -12.81
N ARG A 60 7.02 7.73 -13.53
CA ARG A 60 7.76 7.79 -14.79
C ARG A 60 6.99 8.58 -15.85
N ALA A 61 5.69 8.32 -16.02
CA ALA A 61 4.87 9.02 -17.00
C ALA A 61 4.84 10.52 -16.71
N GLU A 62 4.65 10.91 -15.46
CA GLU A 62 4.61 12.32 -15.06
C GLU A 62 5.99 12.98 -15.13
N ALA A 63 7.07 12.29 -14.76
CA ALA A 63 8.43 12.78 -14.93
C ALA A 63 8.78 13.07 -16.39
N MET A 64 8.31 12.24 -17.32
CA MET A 64 8.46 12.48 -18.76
C MET A 64 7.71 13.72 -19.20
N ARG A 65 6.47 13.95 -18.70
CA ARG A 65 5.68 15.15 -18.99
C ARG A 65 6.39 16.42 -18.46
N ILE A 66 6.86 16.38 -17.23
CA ILE A 66 7.56 17.51 -16.59
C ILE A 66 8.86 17.83 -17.32
N ARG A 67 9.58 16.82 -17.80
CA ARG A 67 10.82 16.99 -18.57
C ARG A 67 10.65 17.86 -19.80
N GLU A 68 9.49 17.78 -20.46
CA GLU A 68 9.16 18.56 -21.68
C GLU A 68 8.56 19.93 -21.34
N ALA A 69 8.34 20.25 -20.07
CA ALA A 69 7.80 21.54 -19.67
C ALA A 69 8.76 22.70 -19.97
N GLN A 70 8.21 23.84 -20.37
CA GLN A 70 8.98 25.01 -20.82
C GLN A 70 9.97 25.52 -19.77
N TYR A 71 9.59 25.51 -18.50
CA TYR A 71 10.46 25.96 -17.40
C TYR A 71 11.68 25.02 -17.20
N VAL A 72 11.55 23.73 -17.49
CA VAL A 72 12.66 22.76 -17.42
C VAL A 72 13.59 22.97 -18.61
N GLN A 73 13.02 23.23 -19.78
CA GLN A 73 13.82 23.52 -20.98
C GLN A 73 14.58 24.85 -20.83
N ALA A 74 13.94 25.88 -20.28
CA ALA A 74 14.62 27.14 -19.98
C ALA A 74 15.77 26.95 -18.97
N ALA A 75 15.58 26.14 -17.92
CA ALA A 75 16.66 25.83 -16.98
C ALA A 75 17.84 25.13 -17.67
N ARG A 76 17.57 24.23 -18.62
CA ARG A 76 18.63 23.59 -19.43
C ARG A 76 19.42 24.56 -20.27
N THR A 77 18.76 25.47 -20.97
CA THR A 77 19.42 26.47 -21.82
C THR A 77 20.30 27.42 -20.99
N LEU A 78 19.94 27.65 -19.72
CA LEU A 78 20.74 28.39 -18.75
C LEU A 78 21.89 27.58 -18.13
N GLY A 79 22.11 26.33 -18.59
CA GLY A 79 23.24 25.49 -18.17
C GLY A 79 23.01 24.72 -16.86
N ALA A 80 21.76 24.59 -16.39
CA ALA A 80 21.47 23.81 -15.19
C ALA A 80 21.81 22.33 -15.37
N GLY A 81 22.59 21.75 -14.46
CA GLY A 81 22.96 20.35 -14.48
C GLY A 81 21.78 19.42 -14.19
N ALA A 82 21.87 18.16 -14.63
CA ALA A 82 20.79 17.16 -14.53
C ALA A 82 20.30 16.97 -13.07
N PHE A 83 21.19 16.91 -12.09
CA PHE A 83 20.83 16.80 -10.68
C PHE A 83 20.04 18.02 -10.18
N SER A 84 20.45 19.23 -10.57
CA SER A 84 19.74 20.46 -10.21
C SER A 84 18.32 20.46 -10.78
N ILE A 85 18.14 20.01 -12.02
CA ILE A 85 16.83 19.89 -12.66
C ILE A 85 15.95 18.88 -11.93
N ILE A 86 16.50 17.72 -11.60
CA ILE A 86 15.75 16.67 -10.89
C ILE A 86 15.28 17.16 -9.52
N PHE A 87 16.18 17.63 -8.66
CA PHE A 87 15.86 17.96 -7.29
C PHE A 87 15.11 19.30 -7.13
N ARG A 88 15.31 20.25 -8.03
CA ARG A 88 14.73 21.60 -7.91
C ARG A 88 13.44 21.78 -8.74
N HIS A 89 13.28 21.03 -9.85
CA HIS A 89 12.16 21.20 -10.75
C HIS A 89 11.28 19.96 -10.89
N VAL A 90 11.86 18.76 -10.99
CA VAL A 90 11.09 17.54 -11.24
C VAL A 90 10.54 16.96 -9.94
N LEU A 91 11.40 16.70 -8.96
CA LEU A 91 11.00 16.03 -7.73
C LEU A 91 9.93 16.79 -6.93
N PRO A 92 10.01 18.11 -6.70
CA PRO A 92 8.97 18.83 -5.98
C PRO A 92 7.60 18.76 -6.67
N ASN A 93 7.60 18.81 -8.01
CA ASN A 93 6.37 18.68 -8.79
C ASN A 93 5.81 17.26 -8.84
N LEU A 94 6.62 16.23 -8.58
CA LEU A 94 6.17 14.84 -8.47
C LEU A 94 5.64 14.50 -7.07
N MET A 95 6.08 15.22 -6.03
CA MET A 95 5.75 14.86 -4.65
C MET A 95 4.26 14.86 -4.36
N HIS A 96 3.49 15.80 -4.92
CA HIS A 96 2.04 15.82 -4.75
C HIS A 96 1.40 14.52 -5.28
N LEU A 97 1.83 14.06 -6.45
CA LEU A 97 1.33 12.82 -7.04
C LEU A 97 1.72 11.58 -6.22
N VAL A 98 2.93 11.55 -5.69
CA VAL A 98 3.41 10.45 -4.82
C VAL A 98 2.58 10.40 -3.53
N ILE A 99 2.28 11.54 -2.92
CA ILE A 99 1.47 11.61 -1.70
C ILE A 99 0.05 11.12 -1.96
N ILE A 100 -0.60 11.59 -3.03
CA ILE A 100 -1.94 11.15 -3.43
C ILE A 100 -1.95 9.65 -3.69
N TYR A 101 -0.99 9.14 -4.45
CA TYR A 101 -0.89 7.71 -4.73
C TYR A 101 -0.70 6.90 -3.46
N PHE A 102 0.14 7.37 -2.53
CA PHE A 102 0.41 6.68 -1.27
C PHE A 102 -0.84 6.58 -0.39
N THR A 103 -1.65 7.64 -0.28
CA THR A 103 -2.89 7.61 0.50
C THR A 103 -3.91 6.63 -0.07
N MET A 104 -4.09 6.60 -1.39
CA MET A 104 -4.96 5.61 -2.06
C MET A 104 -4.44 4.18 -1.86
N GLN A 105 -3.12 3.99 -1.97
CA GLN A 105 -2.49 2.69 -1.80
C GLN A 105 -2.61 2.19 -0.35
N PHE A 106 -2.65 3.09 0.62
CA PHE A 106 -2.83 2.70 2.02
C PHE A 106 -4.20 2.07 2.28
N ALA A 107 -5.29 2.66 1.75
CA ALA A 107 -6.62 2.08 1.84
C ALA A 107 -6.68 0.69 1.16
N PHE A 108 -6.04 0.54 -0.01
CA PHE A 108 -5.93 -0.74 -0.70
C PHE A 108 -5.12 -1.78 0.12
N ALA A 109 -4.06 -1.35 0.79
CA ALA A 109 -3.23 -2.21 1.64
C ALA A 109 -4.02 -2.78 2.82
N VAL A 110 -4.81 -1.93 3.51
CA VAL A 110 -5.70 -2.35 4.61
C VAL A 110 -6.69 -3.40 4.14
N MET A 111 -7.38 -3.17 3.01
CA MET A 111 -8.33 -4.13 2.47
C MET A 111 -7.67 -5.45 2.04
N THR A 112 -6.47 -5.37 1.50
CA THR A 112 -5.70 -6.57 1.10
C THR A 112 -5.29 -7.39 2.31
N GLU A 113 -4.82 -6.73 3.39
CA GLU A 113 -4.47 -7.39 4.65
C GLU A 113 -5.70 -8.15 5.21
N VAL A 114 -6.85 -7.47 5.30
CA VAL A 114 -8.10 -8.07 5.80
C VAL A 114 -8.49 -9.32 4.98
N ILE A 115 -8.42 -9.25 3.66
CA ILE A 115 -8.76 -10.39 2.78
C ILE A 115 -7.79 -11.55 3.03
N VAL A 116 -6.47 -11.28 3.11
CA VAL A 116 -5.45 -12.32 3.28
C VAL A 116 -5.53 -12.95 4.66
N SER A 117 -5.78 -12.15 5.71
CA SER A 117 -5.97 -12.63 7.07
C SER A 117 -7.28 -13.41 7.24
N TYR A 118 -8.37 -12.96 6.59
CA TYR A 118 -9.63 -13.70 6.51
C TYR A 118 -9.45 -15.10 5.90
N LEU A 119 -8.58 -15.23 4.89
CA LEU A 119 -8.26 -16.52 4.26
C LEU A 119 -7.27 -17.37 5.09
N GLY A 120 -6.86 -16.91 6.28
CA GLY A 120 -5.93 -17.62 7.16
C GLY A 120 -4.48 -17.65 6.67
N LEU A 121 -4.09 -16.73 5.77
CA LEU A 121 -2.75 -16.67 5.18
C LEU A 121 -1.91 -15.51 5.72
N GLY A 122 -2.55 -14.54 6.39
CA GLY A 122 -1.91 -13.39 7.02
C GLY A 122 -1.58 -13.65 8.49
N VAL A 123 -2.15 -12.82 9.35
CA VAL A 123 -2.04 -12.91 10.81
C VAL A 123 -2.83 -14.14 11.29
N GLN A 124 -2.22 -14.92 12.20
CA GLN A 124 -2.88 -16.10 12.77
C GLN A 124 -3.09 -16.00 14.29
N PHE A 125 -2.17 -15.35 14.99
CA PHE A 125 -2.17 -15.29 16.46
C PHE A 125 -2.42 -13.87 16.98
N GLU A 126 -2.17 -12.83 16.18
CA GLU A 126 -2.45 -11.45 16.58
C GLU A 126 -3.87 -11.02 16.14
N PRO A 127 -4.52 -10.12 16.89
CA PRO A 127 -5.84 -9.63 16.51
C PRO A 127 -5.79 -8.82 15.22
N SER A 128 -6.53 -9.26 14.20
CA SER A 128 -6.75 -8.49 12.97
C SER A 128 -8.24 -8.46 12.63
N TRP A 129 -8.64 -7.46 11.83
CA TRP A 129 -10.03 -7.36 11.36
C TRP A 129 -10.42 -8.56 10.51
N GLY A 130 -9.49 -9.11 9.70
CA GLY A 130 -9.72 -10.28 8.86
C GLY A 130 -9.97 -11.53 9.69
N VAL A 131 -9.15 -11.80 10.72
CA VAL A 131 -9.34 -12.92 11.64
C VAL A 131 -10.65 -12.77 12.41
N MET A 132 -10.95 -11.57 12.91
CA MET A 132 -12.19 -11.31 13.64
C MET A 132 -13.44 -11.57 12.78
N ILE A 133 -13.42 -11.23 11.50
CA ILE A 133 -14.51 -11.51 10.56
C ILE A 133 -14.60 -13.03 10.29
N ALA A 134 -13.46 -13.72 10.12
CA ALA A 134 -13.42 -15.16 9.87
C ALA A 134 -14.00 -15.94 11.04
N ASP A 135 -13.56 -15.66 12.26
CA ASP A 135 -14.05 -16.30 13.48
C ASP A 135 -15.52 -15.98 13.75
N GLY A 136 -15.91 -14.72 13.50
CA GLY A 136 -17.28 -14.27 13.66
C GLY A 136 -18.26 -14.93 12.67
N GLN A 137 -17.79 -15.30 11.47
CA GLN A 137 -18.61 -15.97 10.46
C GLN A 137 -19.16 -17.33 10.95
N GLU A 138 -18.35 -18.12 11.66
CA GLU A 138 -18.81 -19.39 12.22
C GLU A 138 -19.89 -19.19 13.30
N ARG A 139 -19.80 -18.09 14.05
CA ARG A 139 -20.74 -17.74 15.11
C ARG A 139 -22.02 -17.08 14.59
N LEU A 140 -21.98 -16.52 13.38
CA LEU A 140 -23.12 -15.89 12.73
C LEU A 140 -24.30 -16.86 12.62
N TRP A 141 -24.06 -18.12 12.30
CA TRP A 141 -25.06 -19.19 12.22
C TRP A 141 -25.69 -19.54 13.57
N ARG A 142 -25.05 -19.14 14.69
CA ARG A 142 -25.56 -19.29 16.06
C ARG A 142 -26.31 -18.05 16.56
N GLY A 143 -26.53 -17.05 15.67
CA GLY A 143 -27.22 -15.80 16.01
C GLY A 143 -26.30 -14.70 16.58
N VAL A 144 -24.98 -14.91 16.65
CA VAL A 144 -24.00 -13.94 17.17
C VAL A 144 -23.51 -13.08 15.99
N TRP A 145 -24.30 -12.09 15.60
CA TRP A 145 -24.00 -11.24 14.42
C TRP A 145 -23.15 -10.01 14.75
N TRP A 146 -23.10 -9.59 16.01
CA TRP A 146 -22.47 -8.34 16.40
C TRP A 146 -20.92 -8.35 16.24
N GLU A 147 -20.26 -9.51 16.30
CA GLU A 147 -18.81 -9.61 16.09
C GLU A 147 -18.44 -9.21 14.66
N VAL A 148 -19.07 -9.81 13.66
CA VAL A 148 -18.88 -9.46 12.25
C VAL A 148 -19.39 -8.05 11.98
N GLY A 149 -20.52 -7.66 12.58
CA GLY A 149 -21.10 -6.34 12.41
C GLY A 149 -20.19 -5.22 12.90
N THR A 150 -19.66 -5.35 14.10
CA THR A 150 -18.71 -4.34 14.66
C THR A 150 -17.43 -4.26 13.87
N ALA A 151 -16.78 -5.39 13.53
CA ALA A 151 -15.58 -5.41 12.73
C ALA A 151 -15.80 -4.73 11.36
N SER A 152 -16.91 -5.06 10.69
CA SER A 152 -17.26 -4.48 9.39
C SER A 152 -17.53 -2.97 9.45
N VAL A 153 -18.22 -2.49 10.49
CA VAL A 153 -18.47 -1.05 10.68
C VAL A 153 -17.18 -0.29 10.94
N PHE A 154 -16.30 -0.78 11.82
CA PHE A 154 -15.02 -0.12 12.09
C PHE A 154 -14.13 -0.09 10.84
N LEU A 155 -14.08 -1.18 10.10
CA LEU A 155 -13.34 -1.26 8.85
C LEU A 155 -13.89 -0.30 7.78
N PHE A 156 -15.22 -0.22 7.67
CA PHE A 156 -15.88 0.75 6.79
C PHE A 156 -15.52 2.19 7.16
N VAL A 157 -15.62 2.54 8.45
CA VAL A 157 -15.27 3.89 8.94
C VAL A 157 -13.79 4.21 8.69
N LEU A 158 -12.89 3.24 8.93
CA LEU A 158 -11.46 3.41 8.67
C LEU A 158 -11.18 3.69 7.18
N VAL A 159 -11.73 2.86 6.28
CA VAL A 159 -11.53 3.02 4.84
C VAL A 159 -12.16 4.31 4.34
N LEU A 160 -13.34 4.67 4.85
CA LEU A 160 -13.98 5.96 4.53
C LEU A 160 -13.12 7.13 4.97
N ALA A 161 -12.59 7.12 6.19
CA ALA A 161 -11.72 8.17 6.71
C ALA A 161 -10.44 8.31 5.88
N LEU A 162 -9.83 7.19 5.46
CA LEU A 162 -8.65 7.19 4.61
C LEU A 162 -8.94 7.75 3.21
N ASN A 163 -10.10 7.43 2.63
CA ASN A 163 -10.50 8.01 1.35
C ASN A 163 -10.75 9.51 1.43
N ILE A 164 -11.47 9.97 2.47
CA ILE A 164 -11.70 11.41 2.70
C ILE A 164 -10.37 12.14 2.90
N LEU A 165 -9.45 11.56 3.67
CA LEU A 165 -8.10 12.11 3.86
C LEU A 165 -7.34 12.20 2.53
N GLY A 166 -7.42 11.15 1.72
CA GLY A 166 -6.80 11.11 0.38
C GLY A 166 -7.34 12.20 -0.54
N ASP A 167 -8.66 12.39 -0.56
CA ASP A 167 -9.32 13.43 -1.35
C ASP A 167 -8.94 14.82 -0.85
N ALA A 168 -8.96 15.06 0.46
CA ALA A 168 -8.55 16.34 1.05
C ALA A 168 -7.07 16.68 0.74
N LEU A 169 -6.18 15.69 0.80
CA LEU A 169 -4.78 15.88 0.43
C LEU A 169 -4.61 16.17 -1.07
N ARG A 170 -5.41 15.54 -1.90
CA ARG A 170 -5.44 15.82 -3.34
C ARG A 170 -5.85 17.26 -3.62
N ASP A 171 -6.94 17.71 -3.01
CA ASP A 171 -7.45 19.08 -3.20
C ASP A 171 -6.46 20.15 -2.75
N VAL A 172 -5.77 19.93 -1.62
CA VAL A 172 -4.75 20.87 -1.11
C VAL A 172 -3.47 20.87 -1.94
N LEU A 173 -3.09 19.72 -2.49
CA LEU A 173 -1.82 19.54 -3.21
C LEU A 173 -1.95 19.76 -4.73
N ASP A 174 -3.16 19.82 -5.28
CA ASP A 174 -3.37 20.05 -6.72
C ASP A 174 -3.13 21.52 -7.08
N PRO A 175 -2.06 21.84 -7.84
CA PRO A 175 -1.76 23.22 -8.21
C PRO A 175 -2.80 23.84 -9.16
N SER A 176 -3.62 23.03 -9.84
CA SER A 176 -4.60 23.49 -10.81
C SER A 176 -5.78 24.23 -10.16
N LEU A 177 -6.13 23.86 -8.92
CA LEU A 177 -7.19 24.50 -8.15
C LEU A 177 -6.78 25.86 -7.54
N ARG A 178 -5.50 26.17 -7.51
CA ARG A 178 -4.96 27.40 -6.94
C ARG A 178 -5.01 28.60 -7.91
N ASN A 179 -5.29 28.36 -9.18
CA ASN A 179 -5.31 29.37 -10.25
C ASN A 179 -6.73 29.62 -10.84
N SER A 180 -7.75 29.05 -10.23
CA SER A 180 -9.17 29.35 -10.50
C SER A 180 -9.75 30.22 -9.40
#